data_2e1050da264337c91959901bcbda803f
#
_entry.id   2e1050da264337c91959901bcbda803f
#
_cell.length_a   1.000
_cell.length_b   1.000
_cell.length_c   1.000
_cell.angle_alpha   90.00
_cell.angle_beta   90.00
_cell.angle_gamma   90.00
#
_symmetry.space_group_name_H-M   'P 1'
#
loop_
_entity.id
_entity.type
_entity.pdbx_description
1 polymer ?
#
loop_
_entity_poly.entity_id
_entity_poly.type
_entity_poly.pdbx_seq_one_letter_code
_entity_poly.pdbx_strand_id
1 'polypeptide(L)'
;MAEKTEKKSGGGQIIKLALVLFAVSAIMALALGLVNELTKDTIAMRAAETTKKAYASVTAELQADDYPEVKSEYKNDNTITKLCTATAGGQQVGYVAETTFSGAQGMITMVVGLDDDYNCTGVYVTKHSETSGLGAKAADTNEGAWRDNLVGQGDGMKLAKDGGDITAISGATITSRAVVTEVQTVINAAKSLG
;
A
#
# COMPACT_ATOMS: atom_id res chain seq x y z
N MET A 1 -22.23 70.89 14.43
CA MET A 1 -21.13 70.06 15.03
C MET A 1 -20.99 68.89 14.14
N ALA A 2 -19.93 68.84 13.35
CA ALA A 2 -19.62 67.72 12.48
C ALA A 2 -18.58 66.80 13.20
N GLU A 3 -18.98 65.64 13.55
CA GLU A 3 -18.14 64.60 14.21
C GLU A 3 -17.19 63.99 13.17
N LYS A 4 -15.91 64.31 13.33
CA LYS A 4 -14.82 63.88 12.46
C LYS A 4 -14.43 62.47 12.88
N THR A 5 -15.01 61.45 12.23
CA THR A 5 -14.62 60.06 12.41
C THR A 5 -13.21 59.87 11.88
N GLU A 6 -12.22 59.79 12.75
CA GLU A 6 -10.85 59.41 12.40
C GLU A 6 -10.80 57.98 11.91
N LYS A 7 -10.59 57.80 10.62
CA LYS A 7 -10.31 56.53 9.97
C LYS A 7 -8.89 56.10 10.36
N LYS A 8 -8.76 55.45 11.52
CA LYS A 8 -7.48 54.86 11.97
C LYS A 8 -6.98 53.89 10.93
N SER A 9 -5.81 54.14 10.39
CA SER A 9 -5.09 53.37 9.38
C SER A 9 -4.93 51.91 9.83
N GLY A 10 -5.78 51.02 9.34
CA GLY A 10 -5.72 49.56 9.62
C GLY A 10 -4.54 48.83 8.96
N GLY A 11 -3.81 49.49 8.06
CA GLY A 11 -2.71 48.89 7.29
C GLY A 11 -1.56 48.38 8.15
N GLY A 12 -1.16 49.16 9.17
CA GLY A 12 -0.07 48.76 10.07
C GLY A 12 -0.42 47.56 10.97
N GLN A 13 -1.67 47.42 11.38
CA GLN A 13 -2.14 46.28 12.15
C GLN A 13 -2.20 45.01 11.28
N ILE A 14 -2.63 45.12 10.02
CA ILE A 14 -2.70 44.03 9.06
C ILE A 14 -1.29 43.49 8.78
N ILE A 15 -0.32 44.39 8.54
CA ILE A 15 1.08 44.01 8.32
C ILE A 15 1.67 43.32 9.54
N LYS A 16 1.39 43.83 10.75
CA LYS A 16 1.87 43.19 11.99
C LYS A 16 1.29 41.81 12.18
N LEU A 17 0.00 41.62 11.93
CA LEU A 17 -0.65 40.31 12.01
C LEU A 17 -0.11 39.36 10.95
N ALA A 18 0.11 39.81 9.73
CA ALA A 18 0.69 39.03 8.65
C ALA A 18 2.12 38.57 8.97
N LEU A 19 2.95 39.46 9.57
CA LEU A 19 4.31 39.13 10.02
C LEU A 19 4.32 38.10 11.14
N VAL A 20 3.42 38.20 12.11
CA VAL A 20 3.30 37.21 13.19
C VAL A 20 2.89 35.85 12.63
N LEU A 21 1.88 35.82 11.74
CA LEU A 21 1.42 34.59 11.12
C LEU A 21 2.53 33.95 10.26
N PHE A 22 3.26 34.78 9.49
CA PHE A 22 4.41 34.32 8.70
C PHE A 22 5.50 33.72 9.60
N ALA A 23 5.85 34.39 10.70
CA ALA A 23 6.87 33.90 11.64
C ALA A 23 6.49 32.56 12.26
N VAL A 24 5.24 32.41 12.71
CA VAL A 24 4.74 31.15 13.26
C VAL A 24 4.76 30.05 12.20
N SER A 25 4.27 30.33 11.00
CA SER A 25 4.27 29.34 9.90
C SER A 25 5.68 28.96 9.50
N ALA A 26 6.62 29.90 9.44
CA ALA A 26 8.03 29.63 9.13
C ALA A 26 8.70 28.75 10.17
N ILE A 27 8.46 29.01 11.46
CA ILE A 27 9.00 28.19 12.57
C ILE A 27 8.45 26.75 12.47
N MET A 28 7.13 26.60 12.24
CA MET A 28 6.52 25.28 12.12
C MET A 28 7.00 24.53 10.89
N ALA A 29 7.14 25.19 9.75
CA ALA A 29 7.69 24.58 8.54
C ALA A 29 9.14 24.12 8.73
N LEU A 30 9.96 24.94 9.40
CA LEU A 30 11.35 24.61 9.70
C LEU A 30 11.45 23.41 10.68
N ALA A 31 10.64 23.39 11.72
CA ALA A 31 10.57 22.28 12.66
C ALA A 31 10.15 20.97 11.98
N LEU A 32 9.11 21.01 11.15
CA LEU A 32 8.66 19.84 10.37
C LEU A 32 9.72 19.36 9.39
N GLY A 33 10.39 20.27 8.68
CA GLY A 33 11.47 19.94 7.76
C GLY A 33 12.64 19.25 8.47
N LEU A 34 13.02 19.75 9.65
CA LEU A 34 14.11 19.21 10.44
C LEU A 34 13.78 17.81 10.98
N VAL A 35 12.56 17.60 11.48
CA VAL A 35 12.09 16.27 11.91
C VAL A 35 12.06 15.30 10.72
N ASN A 36 11.54 15.73 9.56
CA ASN A 36 11.52 14.90 8.36
C ASN A 36 12.94 14.48 7.94
N GLU A 37 13.90 15.42 7.94
CA GLU A 37 15.30 15.12 7.59
C GLU A 37 15.93 14.08 8.54
N LEU A 38 15.66 14.18 9.84
CA LEU A 38 16.17 13.24 10.84
C LEU A 38 15.52 11.86 10.79
N THR A 39 14.29 11.77 10.27
CA THR A 39 13.50 10.52 10.30
C THR A 39 13.46 9.78 8.97
N LYS A 40 13.74 10.44 7.83
CA LYS A 40 13.61 9.86 6.49
C LYS A 40 14.40 8.56 6.31
N ASP A 41 15.64 8.50 6.81
CA ASP A 41 16.51 7.32 6.66
C ASP A 41 15.99 6.16 7.50
N THR A 42 15.51 6.43 8.71
CA THR A 42 14.88 5.43 9.56
C THR A 42 13.59 4.88 8.96
N ILE A 43 12.79 5.75 8.33
CA ILE A 43 11.56 5.36 7.63
C ILE A 43 11.90 4.48 6.42
N ALA A 44 12.92 4.86 5.63
CA ALA A 44 13.36 4.07 4.48
C ALA A 44 13.88 2.68 4.89
N MET A 45 14.70 2.60 5.94
CA MET A 45 15.19 1.32 6.47
C MET A 45 14.05 0.42 6.95
N ARG A 46 13.09 0.96 7.70
CA ARG A 46 11.92 0.20 8.18
C ARG A 46 11.03 -0.26 7.01
N ALA A 47 10.84 0.57 6.00
CA ALA A 47 10.09 0.18 4.80
C ALA A 47 10.76 -1.00 4.08
N ALA A 48 12.08 -0.94 3.88
CA ALA A 48 12.84 -2.04 3.26
C ALA A 48 12.77 -3.33 4.09
N GLU A 49 12.87 -3.23 5.42
CA GLU A 49 12.72 -4.37 6.33
C GLU A 49 11.31 -4.97 6.26
N THR A 50 10.28 -4.12 6.22
CA THR A 50 8.88 -4.57 6.09
C THR A 50 8.66 -5.30 4.76
N THR A 51 9.18 -4.76 3.65
CA THR A 51 9.11 -5.40 2.34
C THR A 51 9.83 -6.76 2.34
N LYS A 52 11.01 -6.85 2.94
CA LYS A 52 11.74 -8.12 3.07
C LYS A 52 10.94 -9.16 3.88
N LYS A 53 10.33 -8.74 4.99
CA LYS A 53 9.43 -9.60 5.79
C LYS A 53 8.21 -10.03 4.99
N ALA A 54 7.64 -9.12 4.20
CA ALA A 54 6.51 -9.42 3.34
C ALA A 54 6.86 -10.51 2.31
N TYR A 55 7.99 -10.37 1.62
CA TYR A 55 8.46 -11.38 0.67
C TYR A 55 8.60 -12.76 1.35
N ALA A 56 9.33 -12.83 2.45
CA ALA A 56 9.50 -14.07 3.19
C ALA A 56 8.16 -14.66 3.68
N SER A 57 7.20 -13.83 4.06
CA SER A 57 5.87 -14.28 4.52
C SER A 57 5.04 -14.88 3.39
N VAL A 58 5.01 -14.23 2.21
CA VAL A 58 4.16 -14.69 1.09
C VAL A 58 4.76 -15.87 0.33
N THR A 59 6.05 -16.17 0.52
CA THR A 59 6.76 -17.30 -0.11
C THR A 59 7.22 -18.33 0.90
N ALA A 60 6.72 -18.30 2.14
CA ALA A 60 7.17 -19.21 3.20
C ALA A 60 7.03 -20.69 2.81
N GLU A 61 5.93 -21.07 2.16
CA GLU A 61 5.68 -22.42 1.69
C GLU A 61 6.57 -22.84 0.51
N LEU A 62 6.99 -21.86 -0.31
CA LEU A 62 7.87 -22.09 -1.47
C LEU A 62 9.35 -22.21 -1.09
N GLN A 63 9.72 -21.87 0.15
CA GLN A 63 11.10 -21.82 0.63
C GLN A 63 12.04 -20.99 -0.28
N ALA A 64 11.50 -19.92 -0.88
CA ALA A 64 12.26 -19.05 -1.78
C ALA A 64 13.38 -18.32 -1.03
N ASP A 65 14.56 -18.27 -1.63
CA ASP A 65 15.77 -17.67 -1.08
C ASP A 65 16.26 -16.44 -1.86
N ASP A 66 15.81 -16.26 -3.11
CA ASP A 66 16.14 -15.10 -3.95
C ASP A 66 14.93 -14.65 -4.79
N TYR A 67 14.94 -13.37 -5.18
CA TYR A 67 13.83 -12.70 -5.86
C TYR A 67 14.33 -11.83 -7.01
N PRO A 68 14.87 -12.41 -8.09
CA PRO A 68 15.30 -11.63 -9.24
C PRO A 68 14.13 -10.90 -9.90
N GLU A 69 14.32 -9.60 -10.14
CA GLU A 69 13.29 -8.77 -10.77
C GLU A 69 13.11 -9.12 -12.24
N VAL A 70 11.86 -9.29 -12.64
CA VAL A 70 11.49 -9.51 -14.04
C VAL A 70 11.59 -8.18 -14.80
N LYS A 71 12.50 -8.12 -15.77
CA LYS A 71 12.73 -6.94 -16.62
C LYS A 71 11.99 -6.99 -17.96
N SER A 72 11.28 -8.08 -18.24
CA SER A 72 10.48 -8.23 -19.45
C SER A 72 9.14 -7.48 -19.34
N GLU A 73 8.58 -7.12 -20.49
CA GLU A 73 7.23 -6.55 -20.52
C GLU A 73 6.21 -7.62 -20.08
N TYR A 74 5.45 -7.32 -19.05
CA TYR A 74 4.33 -8.10 -18.56
C TYR A 74 3.05 -7.24 -18.59
N LYS A 75 1.90 -7.91 -18.65
CA LYS A 75 0.61 -7.21 -18.63
C LYS A 75 0.42 -6.53 -17.26
N ASN A 76 0.47 -5.20 -17.27
CA ASN A 76 0.37 -4.37 -16.05
C ASN A 76 -0.68 -3.27 -16.26
N ASP A 77 -1.59 -3.16 -15.30
CA ASP A 77 -2.62 -2.12 -15.24
C ASP A 77 -2.12 -0.86 -14.47
N ASN A 78 -0.80 -0.61 -14.46
CA ASN A 78 -0.10 0.45 -13.74
C ASN A 78 -0.18 0.36 -12.20
N THR A 79 -0.63 -0.75 -11.66
CA THR A 79 -0.71 -1.00 -10.21
C THR A 79 0.49 -1.80 -9.70
N ILE A 80 1.07 -2.68 -10.53
CA ILE A 80 2.24 -3.47 -10.20
C ILE A 80 3.47 -2.57 -10.28
N THR A 81 4.11 -2.34 -9.14
CA THR A 81 5.32 -1.51 -9.02
C THR A 81 6.59 -2.34 -9.22
N LYS A 82 6.53 -3.64 -8.91
CA LYS A 82 7.63 -4.58 -9.11
C LYS A 82 7.10 -6.00 -9.24
N LEU A 83 7.67 -6.78 -10.17
CA LEU A 83 7.41 -8.20 -10.33
C LEU A 83 8.73 -8.95 -10.31
N CYS A 84 8.83 -9.97 -9.47
CA CYS A 84 10.00 -10.83 -9.31
C CYS A 84 9.62 -12.28 -9.53
N THR A 85 10.52 -13.08 -10.03
CA THR A 85 10.45 -14.53 -9.87
C THR A 85 10.94 -14.91 -8.48
N ALA A 86 10.26 -15.83 -7.82
CA ALA A 86 10.73 -16.45 -6.57
C ALA A 86 11.57 -17.68 -6.92
N THR A 87 12.79 -17.77 -6.40
CA THR A 87 13.69 -18.90 -6.67
C THR A 87 14.13 -19.57 -5.38
N ALA A 88 14.30 -20.89 -5.43
CA ALA A 88 14.86 -21.70 -4.37
C ALA A 88 15.99 -22.54 -4.94
N GLY A 89 17.22 -22.37 -4.41
CA GLY A 89 18.40 -23.08 -4.93
C GLY A 89 18.67 -22.83 -6.42
N GLY A 90 18.27 -21.66 -6.94
CA GLY A 90 18.44 -21.26 -8.34
C GLY A 90 17.36 -21.78 -9.31
N GLN A 91 16.35 -22.50 -8.83
CA GLN A 91 15.19 -22.90 -9.62
C GLN A 91 14.00 -22.00 -9.30
N GLN A 92 13.23 -21.63 -10.31
CA GLN A 92 12.00 -20.88 -10.10
C GLN A 92 10.99 -21.77 -9.36
N VAL A 93 10.33 -21.19 -8.35
CA VAL A 93 9.31 -21.84 -7.52
C VAL A 93 8.03 -21.01 -7.45
N GLY A 94 7.99 -19.86 -8.13
CA GLY A 94 6.83 -19.00 -8.18
C GLY A 94 7.17 -17.55 -8.52
N TYR A 95 6.26 -16.65 -8.12
CA TYR A 95 6.36 -15.20 -8.39
C TYR A 95 6.04 -14.38 -7.15
N VAL A 96 6.62 -13.19 -7.06
CA VAL A 96 6.29 -12.18 -6.05
C VAL A 96 6.09 -10.83 -6.72
N ALA A 97 4.99 -10.16 -6.41
CA ALA A 97 4.72 -8.82 -6.91
C ALA A 97 4.51 -7.82 -5.78
N GLU A 98 5.07 -6.63 -5.94
CA GLU A 98 4.69 -5.45 -5.17
C GLU A 98 3.66 -4.65 -5.96
N THR A 99 2.55 -4.30 -5.32
CA THR A 99 1.47 -3.57 -5.96
C THR A 99 1.03 -2.36 -5.14
N THR A 100 0.52 -1.33 -5.82
CA THR A 100 -0.07 -0.15 -5.18
C THR A 100 -1.32 0.25 -5.94
N PHE A 101 -2.46 0.18 -5.28
CA PHE A 101 -3.78 0.38 -5.87
C PHE A 101 -4.70 1.15 -4.93
N SER A 102 -5.87 1.58 -5.41
CA SER A 102 -6.84 2.34 -4.63
C SER A 102 -7.72 1.40 -3.80
N GLY A 103 -7.72 1.60 -2.49
CA GLY A 103 -8.68 1.00 -1.55
C GLY A 103 -9.95 1.85 -1.39
N ALA A 104 -10.63 1.69 -0.24
CA ALA A 104 -11.83 2.47 0.09
C ALA A 104 -11.50 3.86 0.63
N GLN A 105 -10.43 4.01 1.42
CA GLN A 105 -10.03 5.27 2.06
C GLN A 105 -8.75 5.88 1.47
N GLY A 106 -8.01 5.13 0.69
CA GLY A 106 -6.77 5.59 0.08
C GLY A 106 -5.98 4.49 -0.59
N MET A 107 -4.71 4.77 -0.88
CA MET A 107 -3.84 3.80 -1.52
C MET A 107 -3.47 2.67 -0.56
N ILE A 108 -3.48 1.46 -1.08
CA ILE A 108 -3.00 0.25 -0.42
C ILE A 108 -1.76 -0.22 -1.18
N THR A 109 -0.68 -0.48 -0.45
CA THR A 109 0.51 -1.14 -1.00
C THR A 109 0.60 -2.53 -0.38
N MET A 110 0.73 -3.55 -1.21
CA MET A 110 0.84 -4.93 -0.75
C MET A 110 1.83 -5.73 -1.58
N VAL A 111 2.25 -6.85 -1.02
CA VAL A 111 3.04 -7.90 -1.67
C VAL A 111 2.14 -9.11 -1.85
N VAL A 112 2.17 -9.70 -3.04
CA VAL A 112 1.44 -10.92 -3.41
C VAL A 112 2.45 -11.97 -3.80
N GLY A 113 2.35 -13.17 -3.22
CA GLY A 113 3.09 -14.37 -3.64
C GLY A 113 2.21 -15.28 -4.47
N LEU A 114 2.80 -15.90 -5.48
CA LEU A 114 2.18 -16.94 -6.30
C LEU A 114 3.12 -18.13 -6.41
N ASP A 115 2.58 -19.34 -6.49
CA ASP A 115 3.32 -20.53 -6.89
C ASP A 115 3.51 -20.64 -8.42
N ASP A 116 4.16 -21.68 -8.90
CA ASP A 116 4.37 -21.93 -10.34
C ASP A 116 3.07 -22.24 -11.10
N ASP A 117 2.01 -22.66 -10.40
CA ASP A 117 0.67 -22.89 -10.95
C ASP A 117 -0.20 -21.61 -10.90
N TYR A 118 0.39 -20.46 -10.51
CA TYR A 118 -0.25 -19.16 -10.34
C TYR A 118 -1.33 -19.11 -9.24
N ASN A 119 -1.28 -20.01 -8.25
CA ASN A 119 -2.13 -19.91 -7.07
C ASN A 119 -1.50 -18.95 -6.06
N CYS A 120 -2.32 -18.17 -5.39
CA CYS A 120 -1.87 -17.25 -4.35
C CYS A 120 -1.30 -18.01 -3.15
N THR A 121 -0.03 -17.80 -2.83
CA THR A 121 0.63 -18.36 -1.66
C THR A 121 0.53 -17.45 -0.44
N GLY A 122 0.23 -16.18 -0.66
CA GLY A 122 0.02 -15.23 0.43
C GLY A 122 -0.12 -13.80 -0.05
N VAL A 123 -0.70 -12.99 0.83
CA VAL A 123 -0.83 -11.54 0.65
C VAL A 123 -0.33 -10.84 1.91
N TYR A 124 0.48 -9.81 1.75
CA TYR A 124 0.99 -9.01 2.84
C TYR A 124 0.82 -7.51 2.54
N VAL A 125 -0.05 -6.84 3.28
CA VAL A 125 -0.24 -5.38 3.14
C VAL A 125 0.87 -4.66 3.89
N THR A 126 1.70 -3.92 3.17
CA THR A 126 2.84 -3.17 3.74
C THR A 126 2.44 -1.75 4.14
N LYS A 127 1.45 -1.16 3.46
CA LYS A 127 0.95 0.19 3.75
C LYS A 127 -0.52 0.32 3.36
N HIS A 128 -1.31 0.99 4.20
CA HIS A 128 -2.70 1.33 3.91
C HIS A 128 -3.15 2.57 4.69
N SER A 129 -4.29 3.15 4.28
CA SER A 129 -4.99 4.22 5.00
C SER A 129 -6.43 3.82 5.35
N GLU A 130 -6.74 2.53 5.33
CA GLU A 130 -8.08 2.00 5.57
C GLU A 130 -8.53 2.19 7.02
N THR A 131 -9.84 2.26 7.23
CA THR A 131 -10.46 2.46 8.55
C THR A 131 -10.16 1.28 9.47
N SER A 132 -9.68 1.59 10.67
CA SER A 132 -9.43 0.60 11.73
C SER A 132 -10.71 -0.20 12.07
N GLY A 133 -10.57 -1.51 12.25
CA GLY A 133 -11.68 -2.43 12.52
C GLY A 133 -12.55 -2.78 11.30
N LEU A 134 -12.35 -2.12 10.15
CA LEU A 134 -13.03 -2.38 8.88
C LEU A 134 -12.00 -2.81 7.81
N GLY A 135 -11.69 -1.94 6.84
CA GLY A 135 -10.75 -2.25 5.76
C GLY A 135 -9.33 -2.58 6.23
N ALA A 136 -8.89 -2.04 7.37
CA ALA A 136 -7.61 -2.37 8.00
C ALA A 136 -7.46 -3.87 8.33
N LYS A 137 -8.55 -4.64 8.43
CA LYS A 137 -8.51 -6.10 8.60
C LYS A 137 -7.87 -6.85 7.42
N ALA A 138 -7.79 -6.22 6.25
CA ALA A 138 -7.05 -6.78 5.12
C ALA A 138 -5.53 -6.84 5.39
N ALA A 139 -5.02 -6.02 6.30
CA ALA A 139 -3.63 -5.99 6.73
C ALA A 139 -3.35 -6.82 7.98
N ASP A 140 -4.36 -7.47 8.58
CA ASP A 140 -4.17 -8.32 9.75
C ASP A 140 -3.27 -9.51 9.39
N THR A 141 -2.29 -9.78 10.26
CA THR A 141 -1.30 -10.84 10.08
C THR A 141 -1.46 -11.98 11.07
N ASN A 142 -2.50 -11.95 11.91
CA ASN A 142 -2.80 -13.03 12.83
C ASN A 142 -3.28 -14.27 12.08
N GLU A 143 -3.11 -15.44 12.67
CA GLU A 143 -3.64 -16.69 12.16
C GLU A 143 -5.18 -16.61 12.04
N GLY A 144 -5.73 -17.06 10.92
CA GLY A 144 -7.14 -16.95 10.60
C GLY A 144 -7.59 -15.55 10.15
N ALA A 145 -6.64 -14.67 9.79
CA ALA A 145 -6.96 -13.37 9.19
C ALA A 145 -7.70 -13.53 7.86
N TRP A 146 -8.49 -12.51 7.50
CA TRP A 146 -9.27 -12.55 6.25
C TRP A 146 -8.44 -12.85 5.01
N ARG A 147 -7.20 -12.37 4.95
CA ARG A 147 -6.28 -12.60 3.82
C ARG A 147 -5.93 -14.07 3.60
N ASP A 148 -6.01 -14.90 4.65
CA ASP A 148 -5.71 -16.32 4.55
C ASP A 148 -6.73 -17.07 3.67
N ASN A 149 -7.93 -16.50 3.45
CA ASN A 149 -8.91 -17.03 2.49
C ASN A 149 -8.47 -16.86 1.02
N LEU A 150 -7.42 -16.09 0.76
CA LEU A 150 -6.85 -15.89 -0.58
C LEU A 150 -5.81 -16.94 -0.92
N VAL A 151 -5.24 -17.60 0.09
CA VAL A 151 -4.22 -18.65 -0.10
C VAL A 151 -4.83 -19.86 -0.79
N GLY A 152 -4.13 -20.39 -1.79
CA GLY A 152 -4.58 -21.48 -2.64
C GLY A 152 -5.61 -21.07 -3.71
N GLN A 153 -6.04 -19.81 -3.75
CA GLN A 153 -6.92 -19.31 -4.80
C GLN A 153 -6.10 -19.00 -6.05
N GLY A 154 -6.61 -19.42 -7.20
CA GLY A 154 -5.99 -19.19 -8.50
C GLY A 154 -6.76 -18.21 -9.38
N ASP A 155 -6.63 -18.40 -10.69
CA ASP A 155 -7.28 -17.58 -11.69
C ASP A 155 -8.81 -17.54 -11.57
N GLY A 156 -9.38 -16.37 -11.80
CA GLY A 156 -10.83 -16.15 -11.73
C GLY A 156 -11.36 -15.93 -10.32
N MET A 157 -10.48 -15.72 -9.30
CA MET A 157 -10.92 -15.44 -7.94
C MET A 157 -11.81 -14.19 -7.89
N LYS A 158 -12.89 -14.26 -7.12
CA LYS A 158 -13.86 -13.17 -6.93
C LYS A 158 -14.47 -13.24 -5.54
N LEU A 159 -15.02 -12.11 -5.11
CA LEU A 159 -15.87 -12.11 -3.92
C LEU A 159 -17.18 -12.88 -4.17
N ALA A 160 -17.72 -13.50 -3.13
CA ALA A 160 -19.02 -14.20 -3.16
C ALA A 160 -20.15 -13.29 -3.68
N LYS A 161 -20.12 -12.00 -3.36
CA LYS A 161 -21.07 -10.99 -3.88
C LYS A 161 -20.92 -10.73 -5.39
N ASP A 162 -19.80 -11.10 -5.97
CA ASP A 162 -19.47 -10.90 -7.39
C ASP A 162 -19.44 -12.26 -8.14
N GLY A 163 -20.01 -13.32 -7.51
CA GLY A 163 -20.12 -14.65 -8.10
C GLY A 163 -18.92 -15.57 -7.88
N GLY A 164 -18.08 -15.30 -6.91
CA GLY A 164 -16.97 -16.17 -6.48
C GLY A 164 -17.20 -16.77 -5.09
N ASP A 165 -16.14 -17.23 -4.44
CA ASP A 165 -16.19 -17.96 -3.17
C ASP A 165 -15.62 -17.17 -1.98
N ILE A 166 -14.95 -16.03 -2.21
CA ILE A 166 -14.27 -15.27 -1.17
C ILE A 166 -15.29 -14.38 -0.45
N THR A 167 -15.49 -14.63 0.85
CA THR A 167 -16.35 -13.77 1.69
C THR A 167 -15.64 -12.42 1.95
N ALA A 168 -16.34 -11.30 1.69
CA ALA A 168 -15.81 -9.98 1.97
C ALA A 168 -15.69 -9.70 3.47
N ILE A 169 -14.73 -8.86 3.87
CA ILE A 169 -14.67 -8.29 5.22
C ILE A 169 -15.97 -7.55 5.50
N SER A 170 -16.63 -7.87 6.63
CA SER A 170 -17.87 -7.21 7.02
C SER A 170 -17.67 -5.69 7.15
N GLY A 171 -18.52 -4.93 6.45
CA GLY A 171 -18.43 -3.47 6.40
C GLY A 171 -17.31 -2.90 5.51
N ALA A 172 -16.48 -3.74 4.85
CA ALA A 172 -15.35 -3.30 4.02
C ALA A 172 -15.32 -3.99 2.64
N THR A 173 -16.48 -4.12 1.99
CA THR A 173 -16.59 -4.79 0.68
C THR A 173 -15.75 -4.12 -0.40
N ILE A 174 -15.62 -2.78 -0.37
CA ILE A 174 -14.81 -2.03 -1.36
C ILE A 174 -13.34 -2.41 -1.22
N THR A 175 -12.79 -2.39 0.00
CA THR A 175 -11.41 -2.80 0.29
C THR A 175 -11.17 -4.27 -0.09
N SER A 176 -12.08 -5.17 0.29
CA SER A 176 -11.99 -6.59 -0.05
C SER A 176 -11.96 -6.83 -1.55
N ARG A 177 -12.86 -6.14 -2.29
CA ARG A 177 -12.89 -6.23 -3.76
C ARG A 177 -11.60 -5.71 -4.38
N ALA A 178 -11.09 -4.57 -3.90
CA ALA A 178 -9.84 -4.00 -4.39
C ALA A 178 -8.68 -4.98 -4.23
N VAL A 179 -8.54 -5.60 -3.05
CA VAL A 179 -7.48 -6.59 -2.80
C VAL A 179 -7.63 -7.82 -3.70
N VAL A 180 -8.82 -8.41 -3.80
CA VAL A 180 -9.07 -9.60 -4.65
C VAL A 180 -8.80 -9.28 -6.13
N THR A 181 -9.26 -8.14 -6.61
CA THR A 181 -9.01 -7.71 -8.00
C THR A 181 -7.52 -7.53 -8.26
N GLU A 182 -6.78 -6.98 -7.29
CA GLU A 182 -5.35 -6.75 -7.44
C GLU A 182 -4.56 -8.07 -7.45
N VAL A 183 -4.92 -9.05 -6.62
CA VAL A 183 -4.32 -10.40 -6.70
C VAL A 183 -4.56 -11.01 -8.08
N GLN A 184 -5.78 -10.88 -8.63
CA GLN A 184 -6.08 -11.33 -10.00
C GLN A 184 -5.24 -10.60 -11.06
N THR A 185 -4.96 -9.30 -10.88
CA THR A 185 -4.08 -8.53 -11.76
C THR A 185 -2.66 -9.09 -11.74
N VAL A 186 -2.14 -9.43 -10.56
CA VAL A 186 -0.82 -10.07 -10.41
C VAL A 186 -0.78 -11.45 -11.09
N ILE A 187 -1.82 -12.27 -10.92
CA ILE A 187 -1.94 -13.57 -11.62
C ILE A 187 -1.88 -13.39 -13.13
N ASN A 188 -2.64 -12.43 -13.67
CA ASN A 188 -2.64 -12.15 -15.10
C ASN A 188 -1.27 -11.66 -15.61
N ALA A 189 -0.58 -10.84 -14.82
CA ALA A 189 0.76 -10.38 -15.14
C ALA A 189 1.77 -11.54 -15.15
N ALA A 190 1.76 -12.40 -14.13
CA ALA A 190 2.64 -13.56 -14.05
C ALA A 190 2.38 -14.53 -15.23
N LYS A 191 1.11 -14.83 -15.56
CA LYS A 191 0.73 -15.65 -16.72
C LYS A 191 1.18 -15.08 -18.07
N SER A 192 1.35 -13.77 -18.17
CA SER A 192 1.82 -13.15 -19.42
C SER A 192 3.33 -13.32 -19.67
N LEU A 193 4.06 -13.86 -18.67
CA LEU A 193 5.49 -14.17 -18.76
C LEU A 193 5.79 -15.58 -19.24
N GLY A 194 4.87 -16.51 -19.05
CA GLY A 194 4.99 -17.93 -19.43
C GLY A 194 4.14 -18.26 -20.63
#